data_9c2ed4fe317fe29da6e1efc7cf0d9aae
#
_entry.id   9c2ed4fe317fe29da6e1efc7cf0d9aae
#
_cell.length_a   1.000
_cell.length_b   1.000
_cell.length_c   1.000
_cell.angle_alpha   90.00
_cell.angle_beta   90.00
_cell.angle_gamma   90.00
#
_symmetry.space_group_name_H-M   'P 1'
#
loop_
_entity.id
_entity.type
_entity.pdbx_description
1 polymer ?
#
loop_
_entity_poly.entity_id
_entity_poly.type
_entity_poly.pdbx_seq_one_letter_code
_entity_poly.pdbx_strand_id
1 'polypeptide(L)'
;MSRVYNFSAGPAVLPEEVLNEAAAEMLDYRGTGMSVMEMSHRSKSYETIIEDAESDLRDLLHIPENYKVLFLQGGGSTQFAMVPMNLMKNRVADYIITGQWAKKAHKEASIYGKANAIASSADKTFSYIPDCSDLPVSEDADYVYICENNTIYGTKFWTLPNT
;
A
#
# COMPACT_ATOMS: atom_id res chain seq x y z
N MET A 1 12.55 28.24 -13.74
CA MET A 1 13.47 27.58 -12.79
C MET A 1 13.55 26.11 -13.19
N SER A 2 14.75 25.52 -13.17
CA SER A 2 14.87 24.07 -13.37
C SER A 2 14.40 23.34 -12.11
N ARG A 3 13.61 22.27 -12.26
CA ARG A 3 13.24 21.40 -11.14
C ARG A 3 14.45 20.65 -10.62
N VAL A 4 14.49 20.41 -9.32
CA VAL A 4 15.51 19.58 -8.70
C VAL A 4 15.23 18.09 -8.95
N TYR A 5 16.28 17.28 -8.95
CA TYR A 5 16.12 15.82 -8.91
C TYR A 5 15.64 15.41 -7.51
N ASN A 6 14.41 14.92 -7.44
CA ASN A 6 13.78 14.51 -6.19
C ASN A 6 13.71 12.97 -6.10
N PHE A 7 14.42 12.39 -5.14
CA PHE A 7 14.45 10.96 -4.85
C PHE A 7 13.77 10.63 -3.51
N SER A 8 12.93 11.53 -3.00
CA SER A 8 12.19 11.29 -1.75
C SER A 8 11.29 10.08 -1.88
N ALA A 9 11.47 9.08 -1.01
CA ALA A 9 10.60 7.91 -0.95
C ALA A 9 9.25 8.29 -0.33
N GLY A 10 8.18 7.87 -0.97
CA GLY A 10 6.80 8.18 -0.56
C GLY A 10 6.23 9.40 -1.26
N PRO A 11 6.66 10.66 -0.98
CA PRO A 11 6.18 11.82 -1.71
C PRO A 11 6.44 11.73 -3.21
N ALA A 12 7.63 11.28 -3.61
CA ALA A 12 8.10 11.06 -4.97
C ALA A 12 8.05 12.32 -5.86
N VAL A 13 8.45 12.17 -7.11
CA VAL A 13 8.31 13.20 -8.15
C VAL A 13 7.03 12.92 -8.95
N LEU A 14 6.27 13.97 -9.24
CA LEU A 14 5.13 13.89 -10.14
C LEU A 14 5.51 14.40 -11.54
N PRO A 15 4.93 13.85 -12.62
CA PRO A 15 5.06 14.41 -13.96
C PRO A 15 4.64 15.87 -14.01
N GLU A 16 5.34 16.67 -14.82
CA GLU A 16 5.01 18.11 -14.92
C GLU A 16 3.63 18.36 -15.53
N GLU A 17 3.21 17.51 -16.43
CA GLU A 17 1.88 17.55 -17.05
C GLU A 17 0.78 17.44 -15.98
N VAL A 18 0.91 16.49 -15.06
CA VAL A 18 -0.03 16.29 -13.94
C VAL A 18 -0.09 17.52 -13.03
N LEU A 19 1.08 18.11 -12.73
CA LEU A 19 1.16 19.30 -11.87
C LEU A 19 0.54 20.53 -12.55
N ASN A 20 0.75 20.69 -13.86
CA ASN A 20 0.18 21.78 -14.64
C ASN A 20 -1.34 21.66 -14.77
N GLU A 21 -1.85 20.45 -15.01
CA GLU A 21 -3.29 20.17 -15.04
C GLU A 21 -3.93 20.47 -13.69
N ALA A 22 -3.36 19.93 -12.59
CA ALA A 22 -3.84 20.21 -11.24
C ALA A 22 -3.83 21.70 -10.90
N ALA A 23 -2.80 22.45 -11.34
CA ALA A 23 -2.72 23.90 -11.13
C ALA A 23 -3.78 24.66 -11.93
N ALA A 24 -4.05 24.26 -13.17
CA ALA A 24 -5.05 24.88 -14.02
C ALA A 24 -6.49 24.66 -13.50
N GLU A 25 -6.74 23.49 -12.91
CA GLU A 25 -8.06 23.11 -12.38
C GLU A 25 -8.24 23.46 -10.89
N MET A 26 -7.23 24.08 -10.25
CA MET A 26 -7.23 24.31 -8.80
C MET A 26 -8.39 25.19 -8.32
N LEU A 27 -8.82 26.16 -9.09
CA LEU A 27 -9.93 27.05 -8.72
C LEU A 27 -11.25 26.63 -9.35
N ASP A 28 -11.22 25.95 -10.49
CA ASP A 28 -12.41 25.57 -11.24
C ASP A 28 -12.18 24.26 -11.98
N TYR A 29 -12.57 23.16 -11.36
CA TYR A 29 -12.49 21.85 -12.00
C TYR A 29 -13.51 21.74 -13.13
N ARG A 30 -13.04 21.77 -14.38
CA ARG A 30 -13.83 21.54 -15.60
C ARG A 30 -15.14 22.34 -15.67
N GLY A 31 -15.13 23.60 -15.22
CA GLY A 31 -16.29 24.49 -15.26
C GLY A 31 -17.33 24.26 -14.18
N THR A 32 -17.01 23.54 -13.10
CA THR A 32 -17.93 23.34 -11.97
C THR A 32 -18.03 24.55 -11.04
N GLY A 33 -17.12 25.53 -11.19
CA GLY A 33 -17.02 26.70 -10.32
C GLY A 33 -16.42 26.41 -8.95
N MET A 34 -15.82 25.23 -8.75
CA MET A 34 -15.18 24.85 -7.48
C MET A 34 -13.96 23.96 -7.69
N SER A 35 -13.05 23.99 -6.74
CA SER A 35 -11.92 23.07 -6.65
C SER A 35 -12.39 21.64 -6.31
N VAL A 36 -11.63 20.63 -6.78
CA VAL A 36 -11.83 19.24 -6.32
C VAL A 36 -11.73 19.15 -4.80
N MET A 37 -10.86 19.96 -4.17
CA MET A 37 -10.71 19.98 -2.69
C MET A 37 -11.94 20.49 -1.94
N GLU A 38 -12.85 21.18 -2.61
CA GLU A 38 -14.09 21.74 -2.04
C GLU A 38 -15.31 20.84 -2.32
N MET A 39 -15.15 19.83 -3.18
CA MET A 39 -16.26 18.95 -3.57
C MET A 39 -16.66 17.99 -2.45
N SER A 40 -17.95 17.79 -2.30
CA SER A 40 -18.47 16.65 -1.53
C SER A 40 -18.12 15.34 -2.28
N HIS A 41 -17.62 14.33 -1.55
CA HIS A 41 -17.40 12.99 -2.09
C HIS A 41 -18.70 12.31 -2.61
N ARG A 42 -19.87 12.91 -2.34
CA ARG A 42 -21.19 12.46 -2.81
C ARG A 42 -21.72 13.31 -3.97
N SER A 43 -20.93 14.26 -4.46
CA SER A 43 -21.34 15.06 -5.61
C SER A 43 -21.11 14.26 -6.90
N LYS A 44 -21.95 14.48 -7.88
CA LYS A 44 -21.83 13.81 -9.19
C LYS A 44 -20.49 14.08 -9.88
N SER A 45 -19.94 15.29 -9.72
CA SER A 45 -18.63 15.63 -10.28
C SER A 45 -17.49 14.84 -9.62
N TYR A 46 -17.55 14.64 -8.30
CA TYR A 46 -16.55 13.83 -7.61
C TYR A 46 -16.71 12.33 -7.90
N GLU A 47 -17.94 11.86 -8.01
CA GLU A 47 -18.25 10.48 -8.38
C GLU A 47 -17.58 10.09 -9.69
N THR A 48 -17.68 10.95 -10.73
CA THR A 48 -16.96 10.73 -11.99
C THR A 48 -15.44 10.64 -11.80
N ILE A 49 -14.85 11.52 -10.98
CA ILE A 49 -13.39 11.49 -10.72
C ILE A 49 -12.95 10.15 -10.12
N ILE A 50 -13.69 9.64 -9.12
CA ILE A 50 -13.30 8.41 -8.45
C ILE A 50 -13.56 7.16 -9.29
N GLU A 51 -14.60 7.19 -10.12
CA GLU A 51 -14.91 6.13 -11.09
C GLU A 51 -13.84 6.05 -12.17
N ASP A 52 -13.43 7.19 -12.74
CA ASP A 52 -12.34 7.27 -13.71
C ASP A 52 -11.03 6.73 -13.09
N ALA A 53 -10.70 7.15 -11.86
CA ALA A 53 -9.52 6.68 -11.15
C ALA A 53 -9.53 5.16 -10.89
N GLU A 54 -10.69 4.58 -10.57
CA GLU A 54 -10.82 3.12 -10.42
C GLU A 54 -10.66 2.42 -11.77
N SER A 55 -11.27 2.94 -12.83
CA SER A 55 -11.16 2.41 -14.18
C SER A 55 -9.70 2.39 -14.64
N ASP A 56 -9.00 3.51 -14.50
CA ASP A 56 -7.59 3.63 -14.86
C ASP A 56 -6.69 2.65 -14.09
N LEU A 57 -6.93 2.48 -12.78
CA LEU A 57 -6.20 1.48 -11.98
C LEU A 57 -6.46 0.06 -12.45
N ARG A 58 -7.70 -0.27 -12.80
CA ARG A 58 -8.06 -1.60 -13.32
C ARG A 58 -7.36 -1.88 -14.64
N ASP A 59 -7.36 -0.92 -15.54
CA ASP A 59 -6.74 -1.06 -16.85
C ASP A 59 -5.21 -1.16 -16.74
N LEU A 60 -4.57 -0.28 -15.98
CA LEU A 60 -3.11 -0.24 -15.82
C LEU A 60 -2.55 -1.46 -15.11
N LEU A 61 -3.26 -1.97 -14.10
CA LEU A 61 -2.80 -3.09 -13.27
C LEU A 61 -3.45 -4.42 -13.66
N HIS A 62 -4.30 -4.44 -14.70
CA HIS A 62 -5.05 -5.62 -15.15
C HIS A 62 -5.84 -6.29 -14.02
N ILE A 63 -6.54 -5.47 -13.19
CA ILE A 63 -7.28 -5.96 -12.03
C ILE A 63 -8.55 -6.66 -12.49
N PRO A 64 -8.72 -7.97 -12.22
CA PRO A 64 -9.92 -8.71 -12.62
C PRO A 64 -11.18 -8.21 -11.88
N GLU A 65 -12.35 -8.42 -12.47
CA GLU A 65 -13.65 -7.97 -11.91
C GLU A 65 -13.99 -8.61 -10.56
N ASN A 66 -13.45 -9.78 -10.25
CA ASN A 66 -13.65 -10.45 -8.96
C ASN A 66 -12.89 -9.81 -7.80
N TYR A 67 -12.02 -8.82 -8.08
CA TYR A 67 -11.37 -7.99 -7.06
C TYR A 67 -12.09 -6.65 -6.87
N LYS A 68 -12.14 -6.17 -5.64
CA LYS A 68 -12.63 -4.82 -5.32
C LYS A 68 -11.47 -3.86 -5.13
N VAL A 69 -11.56 -2.68 -5.73
CA VAL A 69 -10.67 -1.56 -5.45
C VAL A 69 -11.27 -0.73 -4.33
N LEU A 70 -10.50 -0.44 -3.30
CA LEU A 70 -10.95 0.32 -2.14
C LEU A 70 -10.03 1.51 -1.91
N PHE A 71 -10.60 2.72 -1.96
CA PHE A 71 -9.89 3.96 -1.61
C PHE A 71 -10.08 4.23 -0.12
N LEU A 72 -9.06 3.92 0.68
CA LEU A 72 -9.14 3.98 2.14
C LEU A 72 -8.21 5.08 2.68
N GLN A 73 -8.70 5.83 3.64
CA GLN A 73 -7.88 6.79 4.38
C GLN A 73 -7.05 6.12 5.48
N GLY A 74 -6.13 6.88 6.09
CA GLY A 74 -5.30 6.42 7.23
C GLY A 74 -3.93 5.92 6.82
N GLY A 75 -3.63 5.90 5.52
CA GLY A 75 -2.34 5.45 4.98
C GLY A 75 -2.01 4.00 5.29
N GLY A 76 -0.80 3.56 4.92
CA GLY A 76 -0.34 2.19 5.14
C GLY A 76 -0.29 1.77 6.62
N SER A 77 -0.07 2.73 7.53
CA SER A 77 -0.02 2.41 8.97
C SER A 77 -1.36 1.96 9.53
N THR A 78 -2.48 2.53 9.06
CA THR A 78 -3.81 2.07 9.47
C THR A 78 -4.12 0.68 8.92
N GLN A 79 -3.58 0.32 7.76
CA GLN A 79 -3.74 -1.02 7.19
C GLN A 79 -3.10 -2.10 8.05
N PHE A 80 -2.06 -1.78 8.83
CA PHE A 80 -1.47 -2.75 9.77
C PHE A 80 -2.47 -3.22 10.84
N ALA A 81 -3.46 -2.39 11.18
CA ALA A 81 -4.56 -2.76 12.04
C ALA A 81 -5.75 -3.34 11.25
N MET A 82 -6.13 -2.72 10.12
CA MET A 82 -7.30 -3.11 9.34
C MET A 82 -7.18 -4.52 8.76
N VAL A 83 -6.00 -4.92 8.30
CA VAL A 83 -5.78 -6.27 7.75
C VAL A 83 -6.05 -7.34 8.81
N PRO A 84 -5.41 -7.35 9.99
CA PRO A 84 -5.72 -8.35 11.00
C PRO A 84 -7.15 -8.27 11.53
N MET A 85 -7.73 -7.08 11.69
CA MET A 85 -9.12 -6.92 12.12
C MET A 85 -10.13 -7.60 11.17
N ASN A 86 -9.84 -7.63 9.89
CA ASN A 86 -10.73 -8.18 8.88
C ASN A 86 -10.40 -9.62 8.49
N LEU A 87 -9.13 -10.02 8.52
CA LEU A 87 -8.68 -11.28 7.95
C LEU A 87 -8.30 -12.34 9.00
N MET A 88 -7.88 -11.96 10.21
CA MET A 88 -7.47 -12.92 11.26
C MET A 88 -8.66 -13.65 11.90
N LYS A 89 -9.31 -14.54 11.17
CA LYS A 89 -10.46 -15.34 11.65
C LYS A 89 -10.04 -16.41 12.66
N ASN A 90 -8.97 -17.15 12.38
CA ASN A 90 -8.36 -18.12 13.28
C ASN A 90 -7.45 -17.46 14.32
N ARG A 91 -7.26 -16.15 14.20
CA ARG A 91 -6.36 -15.35 15.05
C ARG A 91 -4.89 -15.77 14.96
N VAL A 92 -4.48 -16.31 13.80
CA VAL A 92 -3.09 -16.70 13.50
C VAL A 92 -2.71 -16.09 12.16
N ALA A 93 -1.54 -15.44 12.09
CA ALA A 93 -0.99 -14.94 10.84
C ALA A 93 0.54 -15.01 10.88
N ASP A 94 1.15 -15.21 9.72
CA ASP A 94 2.58 -15.35 9.55
C ASP A 94 3.18 -14.12 8.88
N TYR A 95 4.35 -13.71 9.33
CA TYR A 95 5.02 -12.49 8.91
C TYR A 95 6.46 -12.75 8.48
N ILE A 96 6.84 -12.22 7.33
CA ILE A 96 8.25 -12.16 6.88
C ILE A 96 8.76 -10.75 7.19
N ILE A 97 9.70 -10.64 8.13
CA ILE A 97 10.14 -9.35 8.67
C ILE A 97 11.43 -8.89 7.98
N THR A 98 11.26 -8.06 6.95
CA THR A 98 12.36 -7.55 6.12
C THR A 98 12.64 -6.06 6.29
N GLY A 99 12.04 -5.43 7.31
CA GLY A 99 12.25 -4.01 7.58
C GLY A 99 11.36 -3.47 8.69
N GLN A 100 11.47 -2.16 8.94
CA GLN A 100 10.71 -1.49 10.00
C GLN A 100 9.20 -1.52 9.75
N TRP A 101 8.76 -1.45 8.49
CA TRP A 101 7.34 -1.49 8.17
C TRP A 101 6.74 -2.87 8.46
N ALA A 102 7.41 -3.95 8.04
CA ALA A 102 7.01 -5.30 8.38
C ALA A 102 7.04 -5.55 9.90
N LYS A 103 8.05 -5.02 10.61
CA LYS A 103 8.12 -5.09 12.07
C LYS A 103 6.95 -4.37 12.77
N LYS A 104 6.55 -3.19 12.26
CA LYS A 104 5.39 -2.46 12.78
C LYS A 104 4.09 -3.22 12.51
N ALA A 105 3.92 -3.76 11.31
CA ALA A 105 2.75 -4.55 10.94
C ALA A 105 2.61 -5.81 11.83
N HIS A 106 3.71 -6.54 12.04
CA HIS A 106 3.75 -7.69 12.94
C HIS A 106 3.37 -7.32 14.39
N LYS A 107 3.94 -6.21 14.91
CA LYS A 107 3.61 -5.73 16.26
C LYS A 107 2.14 -5.37 16.38
N GLU A 108 1.56 -4.73 15.38
CA GLU A 108 0.14 -4.36 15.37
C GLU A 108 -0.75 -5.60 15.32
N ALA A 109 -0.46 -6.55 14.45
CA ALA A 109 -1.22 -7.80 14.35
C ALA A 109 -1.20 -8.62 15.65
N SER A 110 -0.12 -8.54 16.41
CA SER A 110 0.01 -9.23 17.72
C SER A 110 -1.00 -8.76 18.77
N ILE A 111 -1.67 -7.62 18.54
CA ILE A 111 -2.77 -7.11 19.38
C ILE A 111 -4.05 -7.92 19.12
N TYR A 112 -4.24 -8.40 17.89
CA TYR A 112 -5.47 -9.06 17.45
C TYR A 112 -5.40 -10.60 17.54
N GLY A 113 -4.19 -11.16 17.49
CA GLY A 113 -3.99 -12.60 17.53
C GLY A 113 -2.53 -13.00 17.63
N LYS A 114 -2.25 -14.25 17.30
CA LYS A 114 -0.89 -14.78 17.26
C LYS A 114 -0.25 -14.40 15.93
N ALA A 115 0.70 -13.48 15.94
CA ALA A 115 1.51 -13.14 14.77
C ALA A 115 2.88 -13.84 14.89
N ASN A 116 3.19 -14.74 13.97
CA ASN A 116 4.44 -15.48 13.95
C ASN A 116 5.43 -14.79 13.01
N ALA A 117 6.66 -14.57 13.43
CA ALA A 117 7.75 -14.16 12.55
C ALA A 117 8.40 -15.42 11.96
N ILE A 118 7.97 -15.83 10.77
CA ILE A 118 8.43 -17.07 10.12
C ILE A 118 9.75 -16.93 9.38
N ALA A 119 10.13 -15.71 9.01
CA ALA A 119 11.44 -15.36 8.47
C ALA A 119 11.80 -13.91 8.80
N SER A 120 13.09 -13.61 8.90
CA SER A 120 13.56 -12.25 9.17
C SER A 120 14.98 -12.05 8.65
N SER A 121 15.27 -10.82 8.18
CA SER A 121 16.63 -10.36 7.85
C SER A 121 17.19 -9.35 8.85
N ALA A 122 16.66 -9.34 10.09
CA ALA A 122 17.10 -8.43 11.14
C ALA A 122 18.55 -8.65 11.58
N ASP A 123 19.09 -9.87 11.41
CA ASP A 123 20.47 -10.27 11.71
C ASP A 123 21.52 -9.42 10.97
N LYS A 124 21.18 -8.94 9.75
CA LYS A 124 22.03 -8.05 8.94
C LYS A 124 21.37 -6.71 8.68
N THR A 125 20.64 -6.19 9.66
CA THR A 125 20.00 -4.87 9.60
C THR A 125 19.10 -4.71 8.35
N PHE A 126 18.40 -5.79 7.97
CA PHE A 126 17.47 -5.83 6.83
C PHE A 126 18.11 -5.50 5.46
N SER A 127 19.39 -5.81 5.29
CA SER A 127 20.14 -5.54 4.04
C SER A 127 19.90 -6.57 2.94
N TYR A 128 19.06 -7.57 3.16
CA TYR A 128 18.73 -8.62 2.20
C TYR A 128 17.29 -9.11 2.38
N ILE A 129 16.77 -9.83 1.40
CA ILE A 129 15.54 -10.61 1.50
C ILE A 129 15.90 -12.04 1.85
N PRO A 130 15.35 -12.65 2.90
CA PRO A 130 15.62 -14.04 3.25
C PRO A 130 15.15 -14.99 2.14
N ASP A 131 15.72 -16.19 2.10
CA ASP A 131 15.19 -17.26 1.25
C ASP A 131 13.78 -17.62 1.70
N CYS A 132 12.85 -17.56 0.76
CA CYS A 132 11.43 -17.80 0.98
C CYS A 132 10.91 -19.01 0.16
N SER A 133 11.79 -19.92 -0.23
CA SER A 133 11.44 -21.13 -0.99
C SER A 133 10.80 -22.22 -0.14
N ASP A 134 11.13 -22.28 1.15
CA ASP A 134 10.64 -23.28 2.12
C ASP A 134 10.42 -22.61 3.47
N LEU A 135 9.27 -21.97 3.61
CA LEU A 135 8.89 -21.24 4.82
C LEU A 135 8.05 -22.12 5.75
N PRO A 136 8.28 -22.05 7.08
CA PRO A 136 7.48 -22.74 8.07
C PRO A 136 6.12 -22.07 8.27
N VAL A 137 5.30 -22.04 7.21
CA VAL A 137 3.95 -21.45 7.25
C VAL A 137 3.06 -22.26 8.18
N SER A 138 2.34 -21.57 9.06
CA SER A 138 1.41 -22.20 9.99
C SER A 138 0.19 -22.76 9.26
N GLU A 139 -0.20 -23.99 9.54
CA GLU A 139 -1.36 -24.65 8.89
C GLU A 139 -2.68 -23.88 9.11
N ASP A 140 -2.80 -23.20 10.24
CA ASP A 140 -3.97 -22.40 10.64
C ASP A 140 -3.81 -20.89 10.40
N ALA A 141 -2.77 -20.47 9.67
CA ALA A 141 -2.57 -19.07 9.35
C ALA A 141 -3.66 -18.54 8.43
N ASP A 142 -4.25 -17.42 8.81
CA ASP A 142 -5.25 -16.73 7.99
C ASP A 142 -4.63 -16.02 6.78
N TYR A 143 -3.36 -15.63 6.89
CA TYR A 143 -2.57 -15.01 5.81
C TYR A 143 -1.07 -15.02 6.12
N VAL A 144 -0.28 -14.84 5.08
CA VAL A 144 1.15 -14.51 5.16
C VAL A 144 1.35 -13.05 4.74
N TYR A 145 2.09 -12.29 5.55
CA TYR A 145 2.36 -10.88 5.31
C TYR A 145 3.79 -10.63 4.85
N ILE A 146 3.95 -9.83 3.81
CA ILE A 146 5.23 -9.26 3.37
C ILE A 146 5.14 -7.73 3.23
N CYS A 147 6.26 -7.05 3.40
CA CYS A 147 6.46 -5.70 2.90
C CYS A 147 7.27 -5.81 1.62
N GLU A 148 6.62 -5.71 0.46
CA GLU A 148 7.25 -5.95 -0.83
C GLU A 148 8.46 -5.06 -1.05
N ASN A 149 8.35 -3.77 -0.73
CA ASN A 149 9.39 -2.78 -0.94
C ASN A 149 9.78 -2.09 0.37
N ASN A 150 10.97 -2.38 0.86
CA ASN A 150 11.50 -1.82 2.10
C ASN A 150 12.26 -0.51 1.83
N THR A 151 11.54 0.59 1.72
CA THR A 151 12.04 1.91 1.32
C THR A 151 13.21 2.43 2.16
N ILE A 152 13.26 2.09 3.46
CA ILE A 152 14.34 2.52 4.37
C ILE A 152 15.65 1.80 4.06
N TYR A 153 15.58 0.50 3.69
CA TYR A 153 16.75 -0.37 3.54
C TYR A 153 17.13 -0.62 2.09
N GLY A 154 16.29 -0.21 1.12
CA GLY A 154 16.53 -0.40 -0.30
C GLY A 154 16.44 -1.85 -0.75
N THR A 155 15.74 -2.70 -0.01
CA THR A 155 15.50 -4.11 -0.38
C THR A 155 14.07 -4.31 -0.87
N LYS A 156 13.89 -5.23 -1.82
CA LYS A 156 12.59 -5.50 -2.45
C LYS A 156 12.44 -6.99 -2.73
N PHE A 157 11.22 -7.51 -2.58
CA PHE A 157 10.85 -8.82 -3.13
C PHE A 157 10.67 -8.69 -4.65
N TRP A 158 11.40 -9.48 -5.41
CA TRP A 158 11.27 -9.57 -6.88
C TRP A 158 10.35 -10.70 -7.31
N THR A 159 10.13 -11.65 -6.42
CA THR A 159 9.20 -12.76 -6.56
C THR A 159 8.41 -12.92 -5.27
N LEU A 160 7.17 -13.40 -5.37
CA LEU A 160 6.39 -13.72 -4.17
C LEU A 160 7.00 -14.92 -3.44
N PRO A 161 6.90 -14.96 -2.10
CA PRO A 161 7.25 -16.14 -1.32
C PRO A 161 6.44 -17.36 -1.75
N ASN A 162 7.02 -18.54 -1.61
CA ASN A 162 6.27 -19.78 -1.75
C ASN A 162 5.54 -20.07 -0.42
N THR A 163 4.20 -19.97 -0.43
CA THR A 163 3.35 -20.12 0.77
C THR A 163 2.17 -21.03 0.53
#